data_e145ed3a0d0b235981c00a94d5d80a49
#
_entry.id   e145ed3a0d0b235981c00a94d5d80a49
#
_cell.length_a   1.000
_cell.length_b   1.000
_cell.length_c   1.000
_cell.angle_alpha   90.00
_cell.angle_beta   90.00
_cell.angle_gamma   90.00
#
_symmetry.space_group_name_H-M   'P 1'
#
loop_
_entity.id
_entity.type
_entity.pdbx_description
1 polymer ?
#
loop_
_entity_poly.entity_id
_entity_poly.type
_entity_poly.pdbx_seq_one_letter_code
_entity_poly.pdbx_strand_id
1 'polypeptide(L)'
;PSSSHTVGPMKAARLFLKNAVEEQHFDAASTVMVELFGSLALTGVGHGTDKAILMGLEGETPEEVDPESVDLRFHQICRDEKINLLGNRMVSFSTANNLIFHKDEQLPHHSNGMRFSLMGHPQKTLFSQIFYSVGGGFVLEEKEMENSSCENSIRVRYPFSSASELLQHCENQSMSIADLVLTNEKTWHHEDKIQEGINSIWYVMKGC
;
A
#
# COMPACT_ATOMS: atom_id res chain seq x y z
N PRO A 1 -11.83 4.67 -3.94
CA PRO A 1 -11.31 3.55 -3.17
C PRO A 1 -10.87 3.99 -1.77
N SER A 2 -10.91 3.07 -0.81
CA SER A 2 -10.43 3.32 0.56
C SER A 2 -8.91 3.38 0.60
N SER A 3 -8.32 4.38 1.24
CA SER A 3 -6.87 4.47 1.36
C SER A 3 -6.28 3.31 2.17
N SER A 4 -6.93 2.92 3.28
CA SER A 4 -6.44 1.85 4.15
C SER A 4 -6.81 0.44 3.71
N HIS A 5 -7.92 0.26 2.97
CA HIS A 5 -8.42 -1.06 2.56
C HIS A 5 -8.21 -1.37 1.08
N THR A 6 -7.78 -0.40 0.27
CA THR A 6 -7.53 -0.58 -1.16
C THR A 6 -6.12 -0.16 -1.53
N VAL A 7 -5.79 1.14 -1.35
CA VAL A 7 -4.48 1.71 -1.73
C VAL A 7 -3.33 1.07 -0.95
N GLY A 8 -3.44 1.00 0.39
CA GLY A 8 -2.43 0.37 1.24
C GLY A 8 -2.16 -1.09 0.89
N PRO A 9 -3.19 -1.96 0.83
CA PRO A 9 -3.01 -3.36 0.43
C PRO A 9 -2.38 -3.55 -0.96
N MET A 10 -2.73 -2.76 -1.96
CA MET A 10 -2.09 -2.80 -3.28
C MET A 10 -0.59 -2.48 -3.18
N LYS A 11 -0.24 -1.40 -2.47
CA LYS A 11 1.16 -1.01 -2.25
C LYS A 11 1.95 -2.08 -1.50
N ALA A 12 1.35 -2.66 -0.43
CA ALA A 12 1.99 -3.71 0.35
C ALA A 12 2.29 -4.95 -0.48
N ALA A 13 1.34 -5.40 -1.29
CA ALA A 13 1.50 -6.57 -2.16
C ALA A 13 2.65 -6.37 -3.17
N ARG A 14 2.72 -5.20 -3.79
CA ARG A 14 3.81 -4.85 -4.71
C ARG A 14 5.16 -4.72 -3.99
N LEU A 15 5.19 -4.08 -2.82
CA LEU A 15 6.41 -3.92 -2.02
C LEU A 15 6.97 -5.26 -1.58
N PHE A 16 6.11 -6.16 -1.10
CA PHE A 16 6.50 -7.52 -0.75
C PHE A 16 7.25 -8.25 -1.87
N LEU A 17 6.72 -8.18 -3.11
CA LEU A 17 7.39 -8.83 -4.23
C LEU A 17 8.68 -8.14 -4.64
N LYS A 18 8.79 -6.82 -4.51
CA LYS A 18 10.05 -6.11 -4.73
C LYS A 18 11.11 -6.54 -3.72
N ASN A 19 10.75 -6.61 -2.43
CA ASN A 19 11.65 -7.10 -1.39
C ASN A 19 12.07 -8.56 -1.66
N ALA A 20 11.14 -9.41 -2.13
CA ALA A 20 11.46 -10.78 -2.49
C ALA A 20 12.42 -10.90 -3.70
N VAL A 21 12.39 -9.97 -4.63
CA VAL A 21 13.37 -9.88 -5.72
C VAL A 21 14.73 -9.47 -5.18
N GLU A 22 14.81 -8.45 -4.34
CA GLU A 22 16.04 -7.97 -3.70
C GLU A 22 16.71 -9.06 -2.86
N GLU A 23 15.91 -9.83 -2.11
CA GLU A 23 16.35 -10.96 -1.27
C GLU A 23 16.56 -12.27 -2.06
N GLN A 24 16.44 -12.24 -3.39
CA GLN A 24 16.68 -13.38 -4.30
C GLN A 24 15.75 -14.60 -4.06
N HIS A 25 14.54 -14.39 -3.55
CA HIS A 25 13.54 -15.43 -3.32
C HIS A 25 12.49 -15.56 -4.43
N PHE A 26 12.37 -14.53 -5.27
CA PHE A 26 11.30 -14.41 -6.26
C PHE A 26 11.33 -15.55 -7.32
N ASP A 27 12.49 -15.87 -7.86
CA ASP A 27 12.63 -16.83 -8.96
C ASP A 27 12.33 -18.29 -8.56
N ALA A 28 12.40 -18.62 -7.29
CA ALA A 28 12.08 -19.96 -6.79
C ALA A 28 10.59 -20.13 -6.45
N ALA A 29 9.78 -19.06 -6.53
CA ALA A 29 8.39 -19.08 -6.14
C ALA A 29 7.56 -19.97 -7.08
N SER A 30 6.71 -20.83 -6.54
CA SER A 30 5.71 -21.63 -7.25
C SER A 30 4.29 -21.11 -7.02
N THR A 31 4.07 -20.42 -5.91
CA THR A 31 2.81 -19.73 -5.58
C THR A 31 3.06 -18.62 -4.54
N VAL A 32 2.07 -17.79 -4.31
CA VAL A 32 2.02 -16.80 -3.25
C VAL A 32 0.81 -17.05 -2.35
N MET A 33 0.99 -16.89 -1.04
CA MET A 33 -0.07 -16.93 -0.04
C MET A 33 -0.26 -15.52 0.50
N VAL A 34 -1.52 -15.10 0.64
CA VAL A 34 -1.92 -13.82 1.23
C VAL A 34 -2.88 -14.09 2.37
N GLU A 35 -2.58 -13.54 3.52
CA GLU A 35 -3.39 -13.68 4.72
C GLU A 35 -3.77 -12.29 5.23
N LEU A 36 -5.06 -12.04 5.39
CA LEU A 36 -5.61 -10.79 5.88
C LEU A 36 -6.16 -10.97 7.30
N PHE A 37 -5.95 -9.95 8.14
CA PHE A 37 -6.30 -9.99 9.55
C PHE A 37 -7.14 -8.78 9.95
N GLY A 38 -7.89 -8.90 11.04
CA GLY A 38 -8.65 -7.83 11.66
C GLY A 38 -9.60 -7.13 10.69
N SER A 39 -9.53 -5.81 10.59
CA SER A 39 -10.45 -5.03 9.77
C SER A 39 -10.37 -5.34 8.28
N LEU A 40 -9.18 -5.64 7.76
CA LEU A 40 -9.00 -6.08 6.36
C LEU A 40 -9.71 -7.41 6.08
N ALA A 41 -9.70 -8.34 7.02
CA ALA A 41 -10.40 -9.61 6.87
C ALA A 41 -11.92 -9.46 6.98
N LEU A 42 -12.39 -8.56 7.85
CA LEU A 42 -13.83 -8.38 8.11
C LEU A 42 -14.53 -7.58 7.00
N THR A 43 -13.92 -6.54 6.51
CA THR A 43 -14.57 -5.55 5.61
C THR A 43 -13.90 -5.41 4.25
N GLY A 44 -12.74 -6.07 4.04
CA GLY A 44 -11.89 -5.89 2.87
C GLY A 44 -12.59 -6.19 1.54
N VAL A 45 -13.37 -7.26 1.46
CA VAL A 45 -14.11 -7.61 0.22
C VAL A 45 -15.03 -6.48 -0.21
N GLY A 46 -15.75 -5.84 0.74
CA GLY A 46 -16.63 -4.70 0.46
C GLY A 46 -15.88 -3.45 -0.03
N HIS A 47 -14.59 -3.36 0.25
CA HIS A 47 -13.70 -2.27 -0.18
C HIS A 47 -12.81 -2.64 -1.37
N GLY A 48 -12.96 -3.84 -1.93
CA GLY A 48 -12.14 -4.32 -3.04
C GLY A 48 -10.69 -4.61 -2.66
N THR A 49 -10.42 -4.97 -1.39
CA THR A 49 -9.08 -5.30 -0.91
C THR A 49 -8.49 -6.49 -1.64
N ASP A 50 -9.30 -7.51 -1.91
CA ASP A 50 -8.96 -8.70 -2.68
C ASP A 50 -8.44 -8.32 -4.08
N LYS A 51 -9.20 -7.51 -4.81
CA LYS A 51 -8.82 -7.01 -6.14
C LYS A 51 -7.55 -6.17 -6.08
N ALA A 52 -7.47 -5.25 -5.13
CA ALA A 52 -6.32 -4.37 -4.95
C ALA A 52 -5.03 -5.15 -4.71
N ILE A 53 -5.07 -6.17 -3.85
CA ILE A 53 -3.92 -7.05 -3.59
C ILE A 53 -3.48 -7.77 -4.86
N LEU A 54 -4.41 -8.35 -5.64
CA LEU A 54 -4.04 -9.05 -6.87
C LEU A 54 -3.41 -8.11 -7.89
N MET A 55 -3.93 -6.88 -8.05
CA MET A 55 -3.30 -5.88 -8.92
C MET A 55 -1.89 -5.52 -8.41
N GLY A 56 -1.71 -5.34 -7.11
CA GLY A 56 -0.38 -5.08 -6.52
C GLY A 56 0.60 -6.25 -6.73
N LEU A 57 0.14 -7.50 -6.60
CA LEU A 57 0.95 -8.69 -6.92
C LEU A 57 1.31 -8.76 -8.42
N GLU A 58 0.45 -8.31 -9.31
CA GLU A 58 0.76 -8.20 -10.74
C GLU A 58 1.70 -7.01 -11.07
N GLY A 59 2.04 -6.17 -10.07
CA GLY A 59 3.01 -5.08 -10.20
C GLY A 59 2.40 -3.70 -10.39
N GLU A 60 1.07 -3.58 -10.36
CA GLU A 60 0.40 -2.28 -10.48
C GLU A 60 0.63 -1.37 -9.29
N THR A 61 0.47 -0.07 -9.53
CA THR A 61 0.43 0.95 -8.49
C THR A 61 -0.96 1.59 -8.44
N PRO A 62 -1.38 2.13 -7.29
CA PRO A 62 -2.67 2.82 -7.19
C PRO A 62 -2.79 4.03 -8.13
N GLU A 63 -1.66 4.63 -8.47
CA GLU A 63 -1.56 5.82 -9.31
C GLU A 63 -1.69 5.50 -10.81
N GLU A 64 -1.32 4.28 -11.24
CA GLU A 64 -1.17 3.90 -12.65
C GLU A 64 -2.17 2.82 -13.09
N VAL A 65 -2.75 2.06 -12.13
CA VAL A 65 -3.71 1.01 -12.48
C VAL A 65 -4.92 1.59 -13.20
N ASP A 66 -5.30 0.98 -14.32
CA ASP A 66 -6.55 1.28 -15.01
C ASP A 66 -7.75 0.68 -14.26
N PRO A 67 -8.61 1.51 -13.63
CA PRO A 67 -9.74 1.01 -12.85
C PRO A 67 -10.72 0.16 -13.64
N GLU A 68 -10.87 0.41 -14.97
CA GLU A 68 -11.79 -0.35 -15.82
C GLU A 68 -11.29 -1.77 -16.09
N SER A 69 -9.97 -2.00 -16.02
CA SER A 69 -9.36 -3.31 -16.22
C SER A 69 -9.40 -4.22 -14.99
N VAL A 70 -9.56 -3.66 -13.78
CA VAL A 70 -9.40 -4.39 -12.50
C VAL A 70 -10.35 -5.58 -12.41
N ASP A 71 -11.63 -5.39 -12.68
CA ASP A 71 -12.64 -6.44 -12.55
C ASP A 71 -12.41 -7.58 -13.56
N LEU A 72 -12.04 -7.24 -14.78
CA LEU A 72 -11.73 -8.23 -15.81
C LEU A 72 -10.53 -9.09 -15.41
N ARG A 73 -9.45 -8.45 -14.97
CA ARG A 73 -8.22 -9.14 -14.54
C ARG A 73 -8.47 -10.01 -13.31
N PHE A 74 -9.21 -9.51 -12.33
CA PHE A 74 -9.61 -10.29 -11.17
C PHE A 74 -10.35 -11.57 -11.57
N HIS A 75 -11.35 -11.48 -12.45
CA HIS A 75 -12.08 -12.65 -12.94
C HIS A 75 -11.22 -13.60 -13.76
N GLN A 76 -10.24 -13.10 -14.51
CA GLN A 76 -9.29 -13.95 -15.24
C GLN A 76 -8.43 -14.75 -14.26
N ILE A 77 -7.86 -14.11 -13.22
CA ILE A 77 -7.07 -14.80 -12.19
C ILE A 77 -7.90 -15.88 -11.49
N CYS A 78 -9.15 -15.56 -11.11
CA CYS A 78 -10.05 -16.52 -10.47
C CYS A 78 -10.36 -17.74 -11.36
N ARG A 79 -10.60 -17.51 -12.66
CA ARG A 79 -10.94 -18.57 -13.62
C ARG A 79 -9.73 -19.44 -13.98
N ASP A 80 -8.58 -18.80 -14.21
CA ASP A 80 -7.40 -19.48 -14.77
C ASP A 80 -6.52 -20.08 -13.64
N GLU A 81 -6.84 -19.75 -12.37
CA GLU A 81 -6.09 -20.13 -11.17
C GLU A 81 -4.59 -19.85 -11.28
N LYS A 82 -4.25 -18.72 -11.88
CA LYS A 82 -2.88 -18.24 -12.10
C LYS A 82 -2.80 -16.75 -11.94
N ILE A 83 -1.64 -16.27 -11.45
CA ILE A 83 -1.33 -14.86 -11.34
C ILE A 83 0.06 -14.58 -11.90
N ASN A 84 0.24 -13.44 -12.56
CA ASN A 84 1.51 -13.02 -13.14
C ASN A 84 2.25 -12.05 -12.22
N LEU A 85 3.06 -12.57 -11.30
CA LEU A 85 3.77 -11.78 -10.29
C LEU A 85 4.70 -10.76 -10.96
N LEU A 86 4.53 -9.47 -10.63
CA LEU A 86 5.23 -8.30 -11.20
C LEU A 86 5.24 -8.27 -12.74
N GLY A 87 4.25 -8.88 -13.39
CA GLY A 87 4.19 -9.00 -14.84
C GLY A 87 5.23 -9.94 -15.47
N ASN A 88 6.06 -10.60 -14.67
CA ASN A 88 7.23 -11.36 -15.15
C ASN A 88 7.18 -12.86 -14.84
N ARG A 89 6.36 -13.30 -13.89
CA ARG A 89 6.38 -14.67 -13.41
C ARG A 89 4.97 -15.22 -13.21
N MET A 90 4.55 -16.12 -14.09
CA MET A 90 3.27 -16.82 -13.94
C MET A 90 3.41 -17.92 -12.89
N VAL A 91 2.57 -17.88 -11.84
CA VAL A 91 2.50 -18.90 -10.79
C VAL A 91 1.07 -19.37 -10.60
N SER A 92 0.90 -20.56 -9.99
CA SER A 92 -0.42 -21.04 -9.58
C SER A 92 -0.97 -20.16 -8.43
N PHE A 93 -2.24 -19.77 -8.52
CA PHE A 93 -2.91 -18.96 -7.50
C PHE A 93 -4.42 -19.21 -7.54
N SER A 94 -4.95 -19.76 -6.47
CA SER A 94 -6.39 -19.91 -6.28
C SER A 94 -6.86 -18.94 -5.19
N THR A 95 -7.77 -18.04 -5.52
CA THR A 95 -8.33 -17.09 -4.56
C THR A 95 -8.95 -17.78 -3.35
N ALA A 96 -9.50 -18.99 -3.52
CA ALA A 96 -10.09 -19.78 -2.44
C ALA A 96 -9.04 -20.34 -1.47
N ASN A 97 -7.83 -20.65 -1.94
CA ASN A 97 -6.80 -21.32 -1.15
C ASN A 97 -5.62 -20.41 -0.79
N ASN A 98 -5.36 -19.39 -1.60
CA ASN A 98 -4.19 -18.53 -1.47
C ASN A 98 -4.50 -17.12 -0.95
N LEU A 99 -5.77 -16.75 -0.82
CA LEU A 99 -6.21 -15.47 -0.23
C LEU A 99 -7.11 -15.76 0.97
N ILE A 100 -6.54 -15.73 2.16
CA ILE A 100 -7.18 -16.16 3.39
C ILE A 100 -7.59 -14.95 4.22
N PHE A 101 -8.82 -14.97 4.74
CA PHE A 101 -9.40 -13.92 5.59
C PHE A 101 -9.57 -14.46 7.01
N HIS A 102 -8.63 -14.12 7.91
CA HIS A 102 -8.69 -14.47 9.33
C HIS A 102 -9.59 -13.50 10.10
N LYS A 103 -10.90 -13.74 10.06
CA LYS A 103 -11.90 -12.81 10.61
C LYS A 103 -11.88 -12.71 12.13
N ASP A 104 -11.42 -13.76 12.79
CA ASP A 104 -11.37 -13.86 14.25
C ASP A 104 -9.98 -13.60 14.83
N GLU A 105 -9.03 -13.20 13.97
CA GLU A 105 -7.64 -12.95 14.37
C GLU A 105 -7.22 -11.53 14.03
N GLN A 106 -6.34 -10.97 14.85
CA GLN A 106 -5.72 -9.66 14.64
C GLN A 106 -4.23 -9.74 14.90
N LEU A 107 -3.44 -9.07 14.07
CA LEU A 107 -2.00 -8.92 14.29
C LEU A 107 -1.72 -7.85 15.36
N PRO A 108 -0.57 -7.95 16.09
CA PRO A 108 -0.34 -7.17 17.31
C PRO A 108 -0.34 -5.65 17.14
N HIS A 109 0.21 -5.13 16.03
CA HIS A 109 0.52 -3.70 15.93
C HIS A 109 -0.60 -2.85 15.36
N HIS A 110 -1.46 -3.41 14.49
CA HIS A 110 -2.56 -2.66 13.88
C HIS A 110 -3.67 -3.58 13.35
N SER A 111 -4.92 -3.09 13.36
CA SER A 111 -6.09 -3.84 12.89
C SER A 111 -6.10 -4.15 11.39
N ASN A 112 -5.35 -3.38 10.57
CA ASN A 112 -5.24 -3.61 9.13
C ASN A 112 -3.94 -4.36 8.81
N GLY A 113 -3.81 -5.56 9.37
CA GLY A 113 -2.64 -6.40 9.17
C GLY A 113 -2.80 -7.34 7.98
N MET A 114 -1.69 -7.63 7.29
CA MET A 114 -1.62 -8.58 6.19
C MET A 114 -0.25 -9.28 6.18
N ARG A 115 -0.26 -10.57 5.87
CA ARG A 115 0.94 -11.37 5.67
C ARG A 115 0.98 -11.86 4.24
N PHE A 116 2.14 -11.73 3.62
CA PHE A 116 2.43 -12.29 2.31
C PHE A 116 3.54 -13.33 2.44
N SER A 117 3.39 -14.46 1.75
CA SER A 117 4.40 -15.53 1.77
C SER A 117 4.60 -16.10 0.37
N LEU A 118 5.84 -16.09 -0.13
CA LEU A 118 6.21 -16.85 -1.32
C LEU A 118 6.47 -18.30 -0.94
N MET A 119 5.87 -19.21 -1.69
CA MET A 119 5.98 -20.64 -1.46
C MET A 119 6.71 -21.31 -2.63
N GLY A 120 7.63 -22.21 -2.31
CA GLY A 120 8.30 -23.11 -3.26
C GLY A 120 7.73 -24.52 -3.22
N HIS A 121 8.27 -25.41 -4.06
CA HIS A 121 7.95 -26.84 -3.97
C HIS A 121 8.81 -27.54 -2.92
N PRO A 122 8.29 -28.50 -2.19
CA PRO A 122 6.91 -28.91 -1.94
C PRO A 122 6.23 -28.07 -0.82
N GLN A 123 5.69 -26.91 -1.13
CA GLN A 123 5.00 -25.97 -0.20
C GLN A 123 5.88 -25.44 0.96
N LYS A 124 7.17 -25.26 0.70
CA LYS A 124 8.09 -24.61 1.64
C LYS A 124 7.98 -23.10 1.53
N THR A 125 7.79 -22.40 2.66
CA THR A 125 7.89 -20.94 2.70
C THR A 125 9.33 -20.52 2.35
N LEU A 126 9.46 -19.74 1.30
CA LEU A 126 10.74 -19.19 0.83
C LEU A 126 11.01 -17.82 1.46
N PHE A 127 9.98 -16.98 1.49
CA PHE A 127 10.05 -15.62 1.99
C PHE A 127 8.69 -15.21 2.54
N SER A 128 8.65 -14.51 3.66
CA SER A 128 7.41 -14.05 4.27
C SER A 128 7.61 -12.71 4.95
N GLN A 129 6.64 -11.81 4.80
CA GLN A 129 6.63 -10.50 5.45
C GLN A 129 5.23 -10.12 5.92
N ILE A 130 5.19 -9.34 7.00
CA ILE A 130 3.98 -8.74 7.55
C ILE A 130 4.00 -7.24 7.28
N PHE A 131 2.85 -6.73 6.85
CA PHE A 131 2.62 -5.31 6.59
C PHE A 131 1.37 -4.82 7.29
N TYR A 132 1.34 -3.53 7.60
CA TYR A 132 0.21 -2.85 8.20
C TYR A 132 -0.17 -1.63 7.36
N SER A 133 -1.45 -1.54 6.99
CA SER A 133 -1.99 -0.36 6.31
C SER A 133 -2.50 0.65 7.34
N VAL A 134 -1.69 1.66 7.64
CA VAL A 134 -1.93 2.60 8.76
C VAL A 134 -2.81 3.80 8.40
N GLY A 135 -3.37 3.83 7.20
CA GLY A 135 -4.19 4.93 6.70
C GLY A 135 -3.44 5.85 5.74
N GLY A 136 -4.18 6.72 5.04
CA GLY A 136 -3.59 7.63 4.05
C GLY A 136 -2.90 6.95 2.86
N GLY A 137 -3.04 5.63 2.71
CA GLY A 137 -2.29 4.83 1.73
C GLY A 137 -0.86 4.52 2.16
N PHE A 138 -0.50 4.80 3.43
CA PHE A 138 0.79 4.41 4.01
C PHE A 138 0.78 2.96 4.45
N VAL A 139 1.92 2.32 4.21
CA VAL A 139 2.16 0.92 4.58
C VAL A 139 3.47 0.87 5.34
N LEU A 140 3.46 0.16 6.46
CA LEU A 140 4.65 -0.10 7.29
C LEU A 140 4.90 -1.60 7.38
N GLU A 141 6.16 -1.99 7.32
CA GLU A 141 6.59 -3.35 7.64
C GLU A 141 6.54 -3.58 9.16
N GLU A 142 6.40 -4.83 9.59
CA GLU A 142 6.38 -5.18 11.01
C GLU A 142 7.61 -4.65 11.76
N LYS A 143 8.79 -4.75 11.15
CA LYS A 143 10.05 -4.22 11.70
C LYS A 143 10.04 -2.70 11.91
N GLU A 144 9.35 -1.97 11.04
CA GLU A 144 9.20 -0.51 11.15
C GLU A 144 8.23 -0.15 12.29
N MET A 145 7.17 -0.96 12.47
CA MET A 145 6.24 -0.79 13.60
C MET A 145 6.93 -1.02 14.95
N GLU A 146 7.83 -1.99 15.04
CA GLU A 146 8.62 -2.27 16.24
C GLU A 146 9.64 -1.16 16.54
N ASN A 147 10.21 -0.55 15.49
CA ASN A 147 11.25 0.47 15.59
C ASN A 147 10.74 1.92 15.62
N SER A 148 9.44 2.14 15.52
CA SER A 148 8.85 3.49 15.43
C SER A 148 9.02 4.38 16.66
N SER A 149 9.87 4.01 17.63
CA SER A 149 10.36 4.86 18.70
C SER A 149 11.56 5.75 18.31
N CYS A 150 12.11 5.66 17.10
CA CYS A 150 13.21 6.50 16.62
C CYS A 150 12.74 7.37 15.45
N GLU A 151 12.18 8.52 15.80
CA GLU A 151 11.85 9.60 14.88
C GLU A 151 13.12 10.20 14.26
N ASN A 152 13.43 9.83 13.02
CA ASN A 152 14.10 10.76 12.12
C ASN A 152 13.03 11.69 11.50
N SER A 153 12.38 12.50 12.33
CA SER A 153 11.45 13.51 11.86
C SER A 153 12.24 14.61 11.16
N ILE A 154 12.20 14.65 9.83
CA ILE A 154 12.67 15.80 9.07
C ILE A 154 11.91 17.01 9.59
N ARG A 155 12.62 17.96 10.21
CA ARG A 155 11.99 19.15 10.79
C ARG A 155 11.55 20.09 9.66
N VAL A 156 10.24 20.19 9.46
CA VAL A 156 9.65 21.19 8.58
C VAL A 156 9.79 22.58 9.17
N ARG A 157 9.67 23.61 8.35
CA ARG A 157 9.84 25.01 8.78
C ARG A 157 8.74 25.45 9.76
N TYR A 158 7.51 25.00 9.55
CA TYR A 158 6.34 25.31 10.38
C TYR A 158 5.66 24.02 10.82
N PRO A 159 6.19 23.33 11.85
CA PRO A 159 5.58 22.12 12.36
C PRO A 159 4.28 22.42 13.07
N PHE A 160 3.26 21.58 12.90
CA PHE A 160 2.00 21.67 13.62
C PHE A 160 1.42 20.26 13.84
N SER A 161 0.75 20.09 14.98
CA SER A 161 0.05 18.87 15.37
C SER A 161 -1.45 19.07 15.54
N SER A 162 -1.89 20.33 15.48
CA SER A 162 -3.29 20.72 15.64
C SER A 162 -3.67 21.85 14.68
N ALA A 163 -4.98 21.98 14.41
CA ALA A 163 -5.51 23.09 13.63
C ALA A 163 -5.22 24.45 14.27
N SER A 164 -5.21 24.52 15.61
CA SER A 164 -4.90 25.74 16.34
C SER A 164 -3.47 26.21 16.09
N GLU A 165 -2.50 25.29 16.14
CA GLU A 165 -1.09 25.59 15.84
C GLU A 165 -0.91 26.02 14.38
N LEU A 166 -1.57 25.34 13.44
CA LEU A 166 -1.55 25.70 12.03
C LEU A 166 -2.03 27.14 11.81
N LEU A 167 -3.19 27.50 12.37
CA LEU A 167 -3.75 28.85 12.26
C LEU A 167 -2.86 29.89 12.93
N GLN A 168 -2.28 29.59 14.07
CA GLN A 168 -1.33 30.47 14.76
C GLN A 168 -0.09 30.75 13.90
N HIS A 169 0.46 29.73 13.23
CA HIS A 169 1.55 29.95 12.28
C HIS A 169 1.12 30.82 11.10
N CYS A 170 -0.07 30.60 10.55
CA CYS A 170 -0.61 31.43 9.46
C CYS A 170 -0.75 32.89 9.87
N GLU A 171 -1.29 33.17 11.05
CA GLU A 171 -1.44 34.53 11.58
C GLU A 171 -0.08 35.20 11.81
N ASN A 172 0.83 34.52 12.50
CA ASN A 172 2.16 35.05 12.83
C ASN A 172 3.01 35.38 11.61
N GLN A 173 2.82 34.63 10.51
CA GLN A 173 3.58 34.81 9.27
C GLN A 173 2.80 35.55 8.18
N SER A 174 1.56 35.96 8.45
CA SER A 174 0.65 36.54 7.44
C SER A 174 0.54 35.69 6.16
N MET A 175 0.46 34.36 6.33
CA MET A 175 0.40 33.37 5.27
C MET A 175 -0.98 32.69 5.23
N SER A 176 -1.41 32.29 4.03
CA SER A 176 -2.54 31.36 3.93
C SER A 176 -2.12 29.94 4.36
N ILE A 177 -3.10 29.09 4.67
CA ILE A 177 -2.84 27.66 4.93
C ILE A 177 -2.11 27.03 3.74
N ALA A 178 -2.50 27.35 2.52
CA ALA A 178 -1.86 26.84 1.31
C ALA A 178 -0.39 27.22 1.22
N ASP A 179 -0.05 28.49 1.49
CA ASP A 179 1.33 28.97 1.45
C ASP A 179 2.20 28.32 2.53
N LEU A 180 1.63 28.09 3.73
CA LEU A 180 2.34 27.43 4.82
C LEU A 180 2.62 25.97 4.48
N VAL A 181 1.62 25.22 4.00
CA VAL A 181 1.77 23.82 3.61
C VAL A 181 2.77 23.70 2.45
N LEU A 182 2.67 24.57 1.44
CA LEU A 182 3.64 24.62 0.34
C LEU A 182 5.07 24.90 0.82
N THR A 183 5.21 25.76 1.83
CA THR A 183 6.51 26.06 2.42
C THR A 183 7.10 24.85 3.16
N ASN A 184 6.27 24.08 3.87
CA ASN A 184 6.69 22.84 4.50
C ASN A 184 7.07 21.78 3.46
N GLU A 185 6.29 21.63 2.38
CA GLU A 185 6.52 20.68 1.31
C GLU A 185 7.89 20.89 0.62
N LYS A 186 8.36 22.14 0.53
CA LYS A 186 9.70 22.47 0.01
C LYS A 186 10.86 21.89 0.85
N THR A 187 10.58 21.32 2.00
CA THR A 187 11.58 20.59 2.81
C THR A 187 11.95 19.24 2.17
N TRP A 188 11.02 18.61 1.45
CA TRP A 188 11.20 17.29 0.85
C TRP A 188 11.37 17.32 -0.67
N HIS A 189 10.75 18.32 -1.32
CA HIS A 189 10.68 18.39 -2.77
C HIS A 189 11.08 19.75 -3.30
N HIS A 190 11.72 19.77 -4.46
CA HIS A 190 11.98 21.00 -5.19
C HIS A 190 10.66 21.58 -5.73
N GLU A 191 10.57 22.91 -5.84
CA GLU A 191 9.32 23.62 -6.20
C GLU A 191 8.69 23.13 -7.51
N ASP A 192 9.52 22.85 -8.53
CA ASP A 192 9.07 22.32 -9.82
C ASP A 192 8.35 20.96 -9.66
N LYS A 193 8.89 20.08 -8.80
CA LYS A 193 8.29 18.77 -8.51
C LYS A 193 6.98 18.86 -7.74
N ILE A 194 6.88 19.80 -6.82
CA ILE A 194 5.63 20.08 -6.10
C ILE A 194 4.56 20.51 -7.09
N GLN A 195 4.91 21.45 -7.99
CA GLN A 195 3.95 21.96 -8.98
C GLN A 195 3.53 20.89 -10.00
N GLU A 196 4.46 20.06 -10.47
CA GLU A 196 4.16 18.88 -11.30
C GLU A 196 3.19 17.93 -10.61
N GLY A 197 3.44 17.61 -9.32
CA GLY A 197 2.59 16.73 -8.51
C GLY A 197 1.18 17.29 -8.33
N ILE A 198 1.05 18.58 -7.98
CA ILE A 198 -0.25 19.25 -7.83
C ILE A 198 -1.02 19.25 -9.16
N ASN A 199 -0.35 19.55 -10.27
CA ASN A 199 -0.97 19.55 -11.58
C ASN A 199 -1.45 18.16 -12.01
N SER A 200 -0.67 17.11 -11.69
CA SER A 200 -1.04 15.72 -11.97
C SER A 200 -2.30 15.31 -11.19
N ILE A 201 -2.34 15.62 -9.88
CA ILE A 201 -3.53 15.36 -9.04
C ILE A 201 -4.75 16.12 -9.61
N TRP A 202 -4.57 17.39 -9.94
CA TRP A 202 -5.66 18.22 -10.49
C TRP A 202 -6.17 17.68 -11.83
N TYR A 203 -5.28 17.20 -12.69
CA TYR A 203 -5.65 16.59 -13.97
C TYR A 203 -6.55 15.36 -13.77
N VAL A 204 -6.15 14.45 -12.85
CA VAL A 204 -6.96 13.27 -12.52
C VAL A 204 -8.32 13.66 -11.94
N MET A 205 -8.35 14.61 -10.99
CA MET A 205 -9.59 15.09 -10.38
C MET A 205 -10.57 15.70 -11.39
N LYS A 206 -10.06 16.33 -12.43
CA LYS A 206 -10.91 16.89 -13.52
C LYS A 206 -11.50 15.81 -14.42
N GLY A 207 -10.89 14.62 -14.46
CA GLY A 207 -11.37 13.47 -15.24
C GLY A 207 -12.46 12.64 -14.53
N CYS A 208 -12.64 12.88 -13.21
CA CYS A 208 -13.69 12.21 -12.42
C CYS A 208 -15.04 12.94 -12.59
#